data_8e3ba056d3b8bee3a4a6608e2b2112db
#
_entry.id   8e3ba056d3b8bee3a4a6608e2b2112db
#
_cell.length_a   1.000
_cell.length_b   1.000
_cell.length_c   1.000
_cell.angle_alpha   90.00
_cell.angle_beta   90.00
_cell.angle_gamma   90.00
#
_symmetry.space_group_name_H-M   'P 1'
#
loop_
_entity.id
_entity.type
_entity.pdbx_description
1 polymer ?
#
loop_
_entity_poly.entity_id
_entity_poly.type
_entity_poly.pdbx_seq_one_letter_code
_entity_poly.pdbx_strand_id
1 'polypeptide(L)'
;MFKPKIDFYDIYLIASGLIGNNNLANSNSNEALKINFTNYAGIVPWLLAIMTEERIKYKGSLWVLSSVASDRGRPSNYHYGASKAALSIFCEGLLLRCTNKPFSVRIIKAGYISTPMAAGAPKFLCTSPNKVASILIKEPYKRGIEYLPWWWNIIMLLVRRLPSYVAAKL
;
A
#
# COMPACT_ATOMS: atom_id res chain seq x y z
N MET A 1 -18.39 17.45 6.50
CA MET A 1 -17.19 16.58 6.49
C MET A 1 -17.63 15.14 6.24
N PHE A 2 -17.08 14.47 5.20
CA PHE A 2 -17.46 13.09 4.89
C PHE A 2 -17.01 12.16 6.02
N LYS A 3 -17.96 11.38 6.57
CA LYS A 3 -17.71 10.44 7.65
C LYS A 3 -18.33 9.10 7.25
N PRO A 4 -17.55 8.15 6.74
CA PRO A 4 -18.08 6.87 6.29
C PRO A 4 -18.67 6.10 7.47
N LYS A 5 -19.86 5.52 7.27
CA LYS A 5 -20.49 4.59 8.21
C LYS A 5 -19.99 3.19 7.88
N ILE A 6 -19.38 2.51 8.84
CA ILE A 6 -18.76 1.19 8.66
C ILE A 6 -19.22 0.27 9.78
N ASP A 7 -19.68 -0.92 9.42
CA ASP A 7 -20.04 -1.97 10.37
C ASP A 7 -18.81 -2.73 10.92
N PHE A 8 -19.03 -3.63 11.87
CA PHE A 8 -17.97 -4.50 12.40
C PHE A 8 -17.77 -5.70 11.48
N TYR A 9 -16.54 -5.88 11.01
CA TYR A 9 -16.10 -7.00 10.18
C TYR A 9 -14.81 -7.60 10.74
N ASP A 10 -14.55 -8.87 10.45
CA ASP A 10 -13.30 -9.55 10.82
C ASP A 10 -12.11 -8.98 10.06
N ILE A 11 -12.32 -8.61 8.78
CA ILE A 11 -11.27 -8.10 7.91
C ILE A 11 -11.79 -6.90 7.12
N TYR A 12 -11.02 -5.82 7.17
CA TYR A 12 -11.18 -4.63 6.33
C TYR A 12 -10.04 -4.60 5.33
N LEU A 13 -10.34 -4.59 4.04
CA LEU A 13 -9.35 -4.54 2.97
C LEU A 13 -9.37 -3.19 2.25
N ILE A 14 -8.27 -2.47 2.29
CA ILE A 14 -8.00 -1.29 1.49
C ILE A 14 -7.15 -1.71 0.28
N ALA A 15 -7.79 -1.84 -0.87
CA ALA A 15 -7.17 -2.26 -2.12
C ALA A 15 -7.19 -1.17 -3.21
N SER A 16 -7.69 0.02 -2.89
CA SER A 16 -7.72 1.13 -3.85
C SER A 16 -6.31 1.56 -4.27
N GLY A 17 -6.17 1.88 -5.56
CA GLY A 17 -4.91 2.34 -6.10
C GLY A 17 -5.04 2.78 -7.55
N LEU A 18 -4.33 3.84 -7.88
CA LEU A 18 -4.23 4.42 -9.21
C LEU A 18 -2.76 4.73 -9.49
N ILE A 19 -2.18 4.10 -10.52
CA ILE A 19 -0.81 4.45 -10.95
C ILE A 19 -0.78 5.82 -11.65
N GLY A 20 -1.87 6.15 -12.36
CA GLY A 20 -2.01 7.39 -13.11
C GLY A 20 -1.07 7.48 -14.31
N ASN A 21 -0.95 8.66 -14.84
CA ASN A 21 0.02 8.99 -15.89
C ASN A 21 1.12 9.89 -15.30
N ASN A 22 2.29 9.31 -15.00
CA ASN A 22 3.39 10.04 -14.37
C ASN A 22 3.87 11.22 -15.24
N ASN A 23 3.94 11.05 -16.57
CA ASN A 23 4.39 12.12 -17.46
C ASN A 23 3.40 13.28 -17.50
N LEU A 24 2.10 12.99 -17.53
CA LEU A 24 1.06 14.03 -17.43
C LEU A 24 1.11 14.72 -16.06
N ALA A 25 1.27 14.00 -15.00
CA ALA A 25 1.32 14.54 -13.64
C ALA A 25 2.50 15.52 -13.41
N ASN A 26 3.59 15.41 -14.20
CA ASN A 26 4.72 16.31 -14.12
C ASN A 26 4.38 17.78 -14.52
N SER A 27 3.33 17.98 -15.31
CA SER A 27 2.89 19.29 -15.79
C SER A 27 1.42 19.58 -15.48
N ASN A 28 0.67 18.61 -14.96
CA ASN A 28 -0.76 18.75 -14.66
C ASN A 28 -1.02 18.40 -13.19
N SER A 29 -1.26 19.46 -12.40
CA SER A 29 -1.55 19.32 -10.97
C SER A 29 -2.80 18.51 -10.67
N ASN A 30 -3.82 18.53 -11.54
CA ASN A 30 -5.04 17.75 -11.34
C ASN A 30 -4.76 16.25 -11.42
N GLU A 31 -3.92 15.81 -12.36
CA GLU A 31 -3.52 14.38 -12.44
C GLU A 31 -2.67 13.99 -11.23
N ALA A 32 -1.73 14.83 -10.80
CA ALA A 32 -0.92 14.61 -9.60
C ALA A 32 -1.78 14.51 -8.34
N LEU A 33 -2.74 15.42 -8.16
CA LEU A 33 -3.69 15.42 -7.04
C LEU A 33 -4.62 14.20 -7.08
N LYS A 34 -5.10 13.81 -8.27
CA LYS A 34 -5.93 12.62 -8.45
C LYS A 34 -5.21 11.35 -8.01
N ILE A 35 -3.93 11.18 -8.38
CA ILE A 35 -3.10 10.05 -7.92
C ILE A 35 -2.99 10.06 -6.39
N ASN A 36 -2.63 11.21 -5.81
CA ASN A 36 -2.47 11.33 -4.36
C ASN A 36 -3.79 11.09 -3.62
N PHE A 37 -4.88 11.69 -4.07
CA PHE A 37 -6.19 11.54 -3.46
C PHE A 37 -6.67 10.09 -3.48
N THR A 38 -6.56 9.42 -4.64
CA THR A 38 -6.99 8.02 -4.79
C THR A 38 -6.17 7.06 -3.92
N ASN A 39 -4.85 7.29 -3.81
CA ASN A 39 -3.94 6.36 -3.14
C ASN A 39 -3.75 6.63 -1.65
N TYR A 40 -4.05 7.84 -1.18
CA TYR A 40 -3.80 8.22 0.21
C TYR A 40 -4.88 9.14 0.79
N ALA A 41 -4.99 10.39 0.35
CA ALA A 41 -5.79 11.39 1.05
C ALA A 41 -7.29 11.01 1.13
N GLY A 42 -7.85 10.45 0.07
CA GLY A 42 -9.23 9.97 0.03
C GLY A 42 -9.47 8.69 0.83
N ILE A 43 -8.39 7.95 1.17
CA ILE A 43 -8.47 6.72 1.98
C ILE A 43 -8.49 7.05 3.47
N VAL A 44 -7.86 8.15 3.90
CA VAL A 44 -7.73 8.51 5.32
C VAL A 44 -9.07 8.51 6.08
N PRO A 45 -10.18 9.10 5.57
CA PRO A 45 -11.46 9.05 6.27
C PRO A 45 -11.96 7.63 6.55
N TRP A 46 -11.73 6.70 5.62
CA TRP A 46 -12.08 5.28 5.79
C TRP A 46 -11.22 4.61 6.85
N LEU A 47 -9.90 4.87 6.83
CA LEU A 47 -8.99 4.36 7.85
C LEU A 47 -9.37 4.85 9.25
N LEU A 48 -9.69 6.13 9.39
CA LEU A 48 -10.14 6.69 10.69
C LEU A 48 -11.47 6.08 11.15
N ALA A 49 -12.39 5.83 10.22
CA ALA A 49 -13.67 5.19 10.54
C ALA A 49 -13.53 3.71 10.95
N ILE A 50 -12.56 3.00 10.38
CA ILE A 50 -12.21 1.61 10.78
C ILE A 50 -11.49 1.61 12.13
N MET A 51 -10.56 2.52 12.36
CA MET A 51 -9.64 2.53 13.49
C MET A 51 -10.17 3.29 14.72
N THR A 52 -11.46 3.18 15.01
CA THR A 52 -12.05 3.79 16.21
C THR A 52 -11.60 3.07 17.49
N GLU A 53 -11.55 3.80 18.62
CA GLU A 53 -11.18 3.21 19.92
C GLU A 53 -12.10 2.04 20.31
N GLU A 54 -13.36 2.09 19.94
CA GLU A 54 -14.30 1.01 20.20
C GLU A 54 -13.93 -0.24 19.39
N ARG A 55 -13.73 -0.09 18.08
CA ARG A 55 -13.51 -1.23 17.18
C ARG A 55 -12.19 -1.96 17.44
N ILE A 56 -11.11 -1.23 17.73
CA ILE A 56 -9.79 -1.85 17.98
C ILE A 56 -9.70 -2.63 19.30
N LYS A 57 -10.74 -2.59 20.14
CA LYS A 57 -10.87 -3.46 21.33
C LYS A 57 -11.29 -4.89 20.99
N TYR A 58 -11.76 -5.13 19.77
CA TYR A 58 -12.20 -6.44 19.31
C TYR A 58 -11.19 -7.04 18.34
N LYS A 59 -11.21 -8.36 18.23
CA LYS A 59 -10.42 -9.09 17.24
C LYS A 59 -10.86 -8.69 15.83
N GLY A 60 -9.91 -8.35 14.99
CA GLY A 60 -10.15 -7.95 13.62
C GLY A 60 -8.83 -7.61 12.93
N SER A 61 -8.87 -7.35 11.65
CA SER A 61 -7.68 -7.02 10.86
C SER A 61 -7.96 -5.97 9.80
N LEU A 62 -7.07 -4.99 9.71
CA LEU A 62 -7.00 -4.04 8.60
C LEU A 62 -5.87 -4.46 7.67
N TRP A 63 -6.19 -4.82 6.43
CA TRP A 63 -5.23 -5.11 5.37
C TRP A 63 -5.15 -3.91 4.43
N VAL A 64 -3.93 -3.43 4.20
CA VAL A 64 -3.69 -2.28 3.33
C VAL A 64 -2.73 -2.66 2.22
N LEU A 65 -3.22 -2.65 0.98
CA LEU A 65 -2.38 -2.86 -0.20
C LEU A 65 -1.60 -1.58 -0.52
N SER A 66 -0.35 -1.57 -0.09
CA SER A 66 0.65 -0.61 -0.49
C SER A 66 1.46 -1.14 -1.68
N SER A 67 2.66 -0.67 -1.88
CA SER A 67 3.52 -1.05 -3.01
C SER A 67 4.98 -0.99 -2.62
N VAL A 68 5.82 -1.81 -3.26
CA VAL A 68 7.29 -1.66 -3.22
C VAL A 68 7.75 -0.29 -3.75
N ALA A 69 6.94 0.38 -4.58
CA ALA A 69 7.21 1.74 -5.04
C ALA A 69 7.22 2.77 -3.90
N SER A 70 6.67 2.44 -2.73
CA SER A 70 6.70 3.30 -1.54
C SER A 70 8.08 3.42 -0.89
N ASP A 71 9.04 2.56 -1.25
CA ASP A 71 10.32 2.46 -0.57
C ASP A 71 11.41 3.37 -1.15
N ARG A 72 11.29 3.73 -2.42
CA ARG A 72 12.29 4.56 -3.12
C ARG A 72 11.63 5.36 -4.23
N GLY A 73 11.89 6.66 -4.27
CA GLY A 73 11.51 7.52 -5.40
C GLY A 73 12.23 7.09 -6.68
N ARG A 74 11.50 7.03 -7.80
CA ARG A 74 12.01 6.69 -9.13
C ARG A 74 11.44 7.67 -10.16
N PRO A 75 12.23 8.12 -11.14
CA PRO A 75 11.74 9.07 -12.16
C PRO A 75 10.50 8.58 -12.90
N SER A 76 10.38 7.27 -13.08
CA SER A 76 9.30 6.64 -13.83
C SER A 76 7.93 6.71 -13.16
N ASN A 77 7.85 6.85 -11.82
CA ASN A 77 6.56 6.76 -11.10
C ASN A 77 6.55 7.43 -9.71
N TYR A 78 7.27 8.52 -9.52
CA TYR A 78 7.40 9.14 -8.18
C TYR A 78 6.09 9.71 -7.62
N HIS A 79 5.13 10.14 -8.43
CA HIS A 79 3.81 10.56 -7.97
C HIS A 79 3.07 9.40 -7.27
N TYR A 80 3.07 8.23 -7.91
CA TYR A 80 2.51 7.00 -7.34
C TYR A 80 3.30 6.55 -6.11
N GLY A 81 4.63 6.50 -6.23
CA GLY A 81 5.52 6.10 -5.14
C GLY A 81 5.32 6.94 -3.88
N ALA A 82 5.28 8.27 -4.03
CA ALA A 82 5.04 9.20 -2.94
C ALA A 82 3.68 8.98 -2.25
N SER A 83 2.60 8.80 -3.03
CA SER A 83 1.27 8.54 -2.49
C SER A 83 1.19 7.21 -1.72
N LYS A 84 1.85 6.15 -2.21
CA LYS A 84 1.94 4.86 -1.50
C LYS A 84 2.89 4.91 -0.30
N ALA A 85 3.92 5.76 -0.33
CA ALA A 85 4.78 6.02 0.83
C ALA A 85 3.99 6.71 1.95
N ALA A 86 3.21 7.74 1.62
CA ALA A 86 2.32 8.42 2.57
C ALA A 86 1.34 7.43 3.22
N LEU A 87 0.68 6.56 2.42
CA LEU A 87 -0.21 5.52 2.92
C LEU A 87 0.53 4.54 3.85
N SER A 88 1.75 4.12 3.47
CA SER A 88 2.53 3.16 4.26
C SER A 88 2.91 3.74 5.62
N ILE A 89 3.43 4.96 5.67
CA ILE A 89 3.81 5.63 6.92
C ILE A 89 2.58 5.88 7.81
N PHE A 90 1.47 6.33 7.23
CA PHE A 90 0.24 6.52 7.99
C PHE A 90 -0.23 5.20 8.63
N CYS A 91 -0.25 4.12 7.86
CA CYS A 91 -0.66 2.79 8.36
C CYS A 91 0.35 2.19 9.34
N GLU A 92 1.63 2.50 9.24
CA GLU A 92 2.64 2.14 10.24
C GLU A 92 2.32 2.81 11.59
N GLY A 93 1.93 4.09 11.59
CA GLY A 93 1.42 4.76 12.80
C GLY A 93 0.20 4.04 13.39
N LEU A 94 -0.75 3.59 12.56
CA LEU A 94 -1.90 2.81 13.01
C LEU A 94 -1.49 1.43 13.56
N LEU A 95 -0.52 0.77 12.93
CA LEU A 95 0.04 -0.49 13.40
C LEU A 95 0.63 -0.35 14.81
N LEU A 96 1.44 0.68 15.02
CA LEU A 96 2.07 0.96 16.34
C LEU A 96 1.01 1.30 17.40
N ARG A 97 -0.02 2.07 17.04
CA ARG A 97 -1.16 2.35 17.94
C ARG A 97 -1.89 1.07 18.39
N CYS A 98 -1.87 0.03 17.59
CA CYS A 98 -2.53 -1.26 17.88
C CYS A 98 -1.59 -2.30 18.51
N THR A 99 -0.38 -1.97 18.92
CA THR A 99 0.62 -2.94 19.42
C THR A 99 0.06 -3.83 20.54
N ASN A 100 -0.70 -3.24 21.47
CA ASN A 100 -1.29 -3.94 22.62
C ASN A 100 -2.83 -4.11 22.48
N LYS A 101 -3.34 -4.13 21.26
CA LYS A 101 -4.77 -4.32 20.98
C LYS A 101 -5.00 -5.64 20.25
N PRO A 102 -6.18 -6.27 20.39
CA PRO A 102 -6.51 -7.50 19.66
C PRO A 102 -6.70 -7.28 18.17
N PHE A 103 -6.90 -6.04 17.72
CA PHE A 103 -7.02 -5.67 16.33
C PHE A 103 -5.63 -5.61 15.67
N SER A 104 -5.48 -6.22 14.50
CA SER A 104 -4.22 -6.23 13.75
C SER A 104 -4.24 -5.25 12.58
N VAL A 105 -3.07 -4.69 12.25
CA VAL A 105 -2.85 -3.91 11.03
C VAL A 105 -1.76 -4.60 10.22
N ARG A 106 -2.05 -4.87 8.93
CA ARG A 106 -1.18 -5.56 7.99
C ARG A 106 -0.96 -4.69 6.77
N ILE A 107 0.27 -4.26 6.56
CA ILE A 107 0.67 -3.39 5.45
C ILE A 107 1.39 -4.26 4.43
N ILE A 108 0.78 -4.43 3.26
CA ILE A 108 1.26 -5.31 2.20
C ILE A 108 1.97 -4.45 1.14
N LYS A 109 3.29 -4.48 1.11
CA LYS A 109 4.11 -3.88 0.06
C LYS A 109 4.18 -4.85 -1.12
N ALA A 110 3.18 -4.77 -1.99
CA ALA A 110 3.10 -5.64 -3.16
C ALA A 110 4.10 -5.21 -4.24
N GLY A 111 4.77 -6.21 -4.85
CA GLY A 111 5.45 -6.05 -6.13
C GLY A 111 4.46 -6.00 -7.29
N TYR A 112 4.87 -6.41 -8.48
CA TYR A 112 3.97 -6.48 -9.63
C TYR A 112 2.93 -7.60 -9.45
N ILE A 113 1.66 -7.23 -9.49
CA ILE A 113 0.53 -8.17 -9.54
C ILE A 113 0.01 -8.17 -10.98
N SER A 114 -0.23 -9.35 -11.56
CA SER A 114 -0.71 -9.54 -12.93
C SER A 114 -2.12 -8.96 -13.10
N THR A 115 -2.21 -7.66 -13.24
CA THR A 115 -3.42 -6.87 -13.45
C THR A 115 -3.15 -5.86 -14.57
N PRO A 116 -4.17 -5.21 -15.15
CA PRO A 116 -3.97 -4.14 -16.12
C PRO A 116 -3.01 -3.02 -15.66
N MET A 117 -2.96 -2.74 -14.34
CA MET A 117 -2.05 -1.76 -13.76
C MET A 117 -0.57 -2.12 -13.91
N ALA A 118 -0.24 -3.40 -14.05
CA ALA A 118 1.12 -3.90 -14.23
C ALA A 118 1.45 -4.20 -15.72
N ALA A 119 0.68 -3.65 -16.65
CA ALA A 119 0.96 -3.79 -18.07
C ALA A 119 2.37 -3.29 -18.40
N GLY A 120 3.16 -4.12 -19.12
CA GLY A 120 4.58 -3.84 -19.44
C GLY A 120 5.59 -4.29 -18.37
N ALA A 121 5.16 -4.74 -17.19
CA ALA A 121 6.09 -5.28 -16.20
C ALA A 121 6.66 -6.64 -16.65
N PRO A 122 7.95 -6.94 -16.35
CA PRO A 122 8.55 -8.23 -16.66
C PRO A 122 7.74 -9.39 -16.05
N LYS A 123 7.32 -10.35 -16.87
CA LYS A 123 6.43 -11.46 -16.44
C LYS A 123 6.99 -12.26 -15.26
N PHE A 124 8.32 -12.46 -15.19
CA PHE A 124 8.96 -13.19 -14.12
C PHE A 124 8.92 -12.47 -12.76
N LEU A 125 8.68 -11.15 -12.75
CA LEU A 125 8.50 -10.35 -11.54
C LEU A 125 7.03 -10.26 -11.12
N CYS A 126 6.11 -10.75 -11.94
CA CYS A 126 4.67 -10.67 -11.68
C CYS A 126 4.18 -11.86 -10.87
N THR A 127 3.22 -11.60 -10.00
CA THR A 127 2.51 -12.61 -9.22
C THR A 127 1.02 -12.52 -9.51
N SER A 128 0.33 -13.67 -9.61
CA SER A 128 -1.11 -13.66 -9.86
C SER A 128 -1.90 -13.13 -8.65
N PRO A 129 -3.03 -12.44 -8.86
CA PRO A 129 -3.92 -11.99 -7.78
C PRO A 129 -4.36 -13.14 -6.87
N ASN A 130 -4.68 -14.31 -7.44
CA ASN A 130 -5.08 -15.49 -6.67
C ASN A 130 -3.99 -15.97 -5.72
N LYS A 131 -2.72 -15.93 -6.14
CA LYS A 131 -1.60 -16.32 -5.28
C LYS A 131 -1.42 -15.32 -4.14
N VAL A 132 -1.58 -14.03 -4.40
CA VAL A 132 -1.53 -13.01 -3.36
C VAL A 132 -2.66 -13.23 -2.36
N ALA A 133 -3.89 -13.40 -2.82
CA ALA A 133 -5.05 -13.67 -1.97
C ALA A 133 -4.87 -14.93 -1.11
N SER A 134 -4.37 -16.03 -1.70
CA SER A 134 -4.11 -17.29 -0.96
C SER A 134 -3.09 -17.09 0.17
N ILE A 135 -2.06 -16.25 -0.03
CA ILE A 135 -1.08 -15.96 1.02
C ILE A 135 -1.73 -15.14 2.14
N LEU A 136 -2.54 -14.14 1.79
CA LEU A 136 -3.18 -13.27 2.78
C LEU A 136 -4.17 -14.03 3.66
N ILE A 137 -4.97 -14.92 3.08
CA ILE A 137 -6.01 -15.68 3.79
C ILE A 137 -5.43 -16.72 4.77
N LYS A 138 -4.23 -17.24 4.51
CA LYS A 138 -3.59 -18.23 5.42
C LYS A 138 -3.34 -17.67 6.82
N GLU A 139 -3.04 -16.39 6.93
CA GLU A 139 -2.76 -15.70 8.20
C GLU A 139 -3.57 -14.40 8.29
N PRO A 140 -4.91 -14.49 8.47
CA PRO A 140 -5.80 -13.33 8.35
C PRO A 140 -5.55 -12.24 9.41
N TYR A 141 -5.01 -12.63 10.56
CA TYR A 141 -4.70 -11.70 11.66
C TYR A 141 -3.20 -11.40 11.79
N LYS A 142 -2.41 -11.73 10.76
CA LYS A 142 -0.99 -11.35 10.71
C LYS A 142 -0.84 -9.84 10.84
N ARG A 143 0.15 -9.43 11.63
CA ARG A 143 0.44 -8.03 11.93
C ARG A 143 1.79 -7.63 11.34
N GLY A 144 1.92 -6.38 10.94
CA GLY A 144 3.19 -5.81 10.52
C GLY A 144 3.25 -5.44 9.04
N ILE A 145 4.46 -5.16 8.60
CA ILE A 145 4.78 -4.80 7.21
C ILE A 145 5.35 -6.05 6.54
N GLU A 146 4.83 -6.40 5.38
CA GLU A 146 5.36 -7.50 4.60
C GLU A 146 5.46 -7.18 3.12
N TYR A 147 6.37 -7.86 2.44
CA TYR A 147 6.53 -7.78 0.99
C TYR A 147 5.91 -9.01 0.33
N LEU A 148 5.13 -8.80 -0.71
CA LEU A 148 4.53 -9.90 -1.46
C LEU A 148 4.84 -9.80 -2.96
N PRO A 149 5.45 -10.89 -3.49
CA PRO A 149 6.09 -12.02 -2.78
C PRO A 149 7.27 -11.60 -1.90
N TRP A 150 7.66 -12.45 -0.96
CA TRP A 150 8.67 -12.15 0.08
C TRP A 150 10.03 -11.69 -0.47
N TRP A 151 10.45 -12.17 -1.64
CA TRP A 151 11.73 -11.82 -2.26
C TRP A 151 11.82 -10.34 -2.67
N TRP A 152 10.69 -9.64 -2.79
CA TRP A 152 10.71 -8.18 -2.96
C TRP A 152 11.37 -7.46 -1.78
N ASN A 153 11.34 -8.03 -0.59
CA ASN A 153 12.05 -7.46 0.56
C ASN A 153 13.56 -7.36 0.29
N ILE A 154 14.14 -8.42 -0.29
CA ILE A 154 15.58 -8.45 -0.64
C ILE A 154 15.87 -7.42 -1.74
N ILE A 155 15.07 -7.40 -2.80
CA ILE A 155 15.23 -6.44 -3.89
C ILE A 155 15.15 -5.01 -3.35
N MET A 156 14.15 -4.69 -2.54
CA MET A 156 13.96 -3.34 -2.03
C MET A 156 15.01 -2.95 -0.98
N LEU A 157 15.56 -3.91 -0.25
CA LEU A 157 16.72 -3.66 0.61
C LEU A 157 17.93 -3.14 -0.19
N LEU A 158 18.17 -3.72 -1.37
CA LEU A 158 19.23 -3.27 -2.27
C LEU A 158 18.86 -1.94 -2.93
N VAL A 159 17.66 -1.82 -3.49
CA VAL A 159 17.20 -0.60 -4.19
C VAL A 159 17.26 0.63 -3.29
N ARG A 160 16.91 0.51 -2.02
CA ARG A 160 16.98 1.63 -1.05
C ARG A 160 18.42 2.12 -0.82
N ARG A 161 19.41 1.25 -0.96
CA ARG A 161 20.82 1.58 -0.76
C ARG A 161 21.56 2.01 -2.04
N LEU A 162 20.92 1.95 -3.21
CA LEU A 162 21.54 2.37 -4.45
C LEU A 162 21.91 3.86 -4.40
N PRO A 163 23.10 4.24 -4.90
CA PRO A 163 23.43 5.63 -5.16
C PRO A 163 22.42 6.30 -6.08
N SER A 164 22.22 7.61 -5.93
CA SER A 164 21.18 8.34 -6.68
C SER A 164 21.34 8.24 -8.20
N TYR A 165 22.58 8.25 -8.70
CA TYR A 165 22.86 8.13 -10.14
C TYR A 165 22.48 6.77 -10.74
N VAL A 166 22.48 5.69 -9.92
CA VAL A 166 22.00 4.37 -10.33
C VAL A 166 20.47 4.33 -10.24
N ALA A 167 19.92 4.83 -9.13
CA ALA A 167 18.47 4.87 -8.93
C ALA A 167 17.74 5.74 -9.97
N ALA A 168 18.41 6.73 -10.55
CA ALA A 168 17.87 7.56 -11.62
C ALA A 168 17.59 6.79 -12.93
N LYS A 169 18.13 5.58 -13.08
CA LYS A 169 17.92 4.72 -14.27
C LYS A 169 16.80 3.69 -14.07
N LEU A 170 16.19 3.64 -12.87
CA LEU A 170 15.06 2.79 -12.54
C LEU A 170 13.73 3.49 -12.86
#